data_40fd6109d966637262f4c2e3603106c4
#
_entry.id   40fd6109d966637262f4c2e3603106c4
#
_cell.length_a   1.000
_cell.length_b   1.000
_cell.length_c   1.000
_cell.angle_alpha   90.00
_cell.angle_beta   90.00
_cell.angle_gamma   90.00
#
_symmetry.space_group_name_H-M   'P 1'
#
loop_
_entity.id
_entity.type
_entity.pdbx_description
1 polymer ?
#
loop_
_entity_poly.entity_id
_entity_poly.type
_entity_poly.pdbx_seq_one_letter_code
_entity_poly.pdbx_strand_id
1 'polypeptide(L)'
;YFWNIYKGNPQIIVSFPSCESVKKSKALNADPSRLYREEITSDYIAVVREPRYAESPEYQNSDTRAQYLKDHSLRMLRQYQVNALKTLQESVKDGNQRFLFEMATGTGKTLTAAAVIRLFLRSGNANRVLFLVDRIELENQAKKNFVNYLKPDYDTAIFKEHTEDWRRADIVVSTVQTLAYNNKYKAIFKPTDFSLIIADESHRSISGNSRAVFEYFIGYKLGLTATPKDYLKNVDGDELAVNDPRAWERRQLLD
;
A
#
# COMPACT_ATOMS: atom_id res chain seq x y z
N TYR A 1 -0.09 -24.74 -2.88
CA TYR A 1 0.10 -23.61 -3.79
C TYR A 1 -1.25 -23.24 -4.40
N PHE A 2 -1.55 -21.95 -4.47
CA PHE A 2 -2.67 -21.40 -5.24
C PHE A 2 -2.11 -20.63 -6.42
N TRP A 3 -2.55 -20.98 -7.63
CA TRP A 3 -2.16 -20.28 -8.84
C TRP A 3 -3.39 -19.65 -9.49
N ASN A 4 -3.45 -18.33 -9.41
CA ASN A 4 -4.39 -17.58 -10.22
C ASN A 4 -3.71 -17.26 -11.57
N ILE A 5 -4.12 -17.96 -12.63
CA ILE A 5 -3.54 -17.82 -13.98
C ILE A 5 -3.63 -16.40 -14.55
N TYR A 6 -4.52 -15.54 -14.00
CA TYR A 6 -4.66 -14.13 -14.41
C TYR A 6 -3.79 -13.19 -13.57
N LYS A 7 -3.17 -13.67 -12.48
CA LYS A 7 -2.42 -12.84 -11.52
C LYS A 7 -0.94 -13.24 -11.37
N GLY A 8 -0.39 -14.03 -12.28
CA GLY A 8 1.04 -14.36 -12.30
C GLY A 8 1.45 -15.54 -11.43
N ASN A 9 2.56 -15.45 -10.73
CA ASN A 9 3.26 -16.57 -10.10
C ASN A 9 2.46 -17.31 -9.03
N PRO A 10 2.63 -18.64 -8.89
CA PRO A 10 1.99 -19.42 -7.84
C PRO A 10 2.40 -18.93 -6.45
N GLN A 11 1.45 -18.89 -5.52
CA GLN A 11 1.67 -18.47 -4.14
C GLN A 11 1.35 -19.60 -3.17
N ILE A 12 2.12 -19.69 -2.09
CA ILE A 12 1.84 -20.64 -1.02
C ILE A 12 0.64 -20.12 -0.22
N ILE A 13 -0.39 -20.94 -0.11
CA ILE A 13 -1.54 -20.65 0.73
C ILE A 13 -1.69 -21.71 1.81
N VAL A 14 -2.16 -21.30 2.97
CA VAL A 14 -2.36 -22.20 4.13
C VAL A 14 -3.68 -22.98 4.01
N SER A 15 -4.67 -22.40 3.31
CA SER A 15 -5.97 -23.02 3.05
C SER A 15 -6.51 -22.62 1.68
N PHE A 16 -7.33 -23.47 1.08
CA PHE A 16 -8.02 -23.11 -0.15
C PHE A 16 -8.99 -21.94 0.12
N PRO A 17 -9.05 -20.94 -0.79
CA PRO A 17 -10.04 -19.88 -0.67
C PRO A 17 -11.46 -20.46 -0.76
N SER A 18 -12.37 -19.96 0.07
CA SER A 18 -13.78 -20.37 -0.01
C SER A 18 -14.40 -19.96 -1.36
N CYS A 19 -15.48 -20.65 -1.77
CA CYS A 19 -16.23 -20.29 -2.98
C CYS A 19 -16.64 -18.81 -2.98
N GLU A 20 -16.99 -18.27 -1.82
CA GLU A 20 -17.36 -16.87 -1.65
C GLU A 20 -16.16 -15.93 -1.85
N SER A 21 -14.97 -16.29 -1.34
CA SER A 21 -13.73 -15.54 -1.58
C SER A 21 -13.35 -15.56 -3.06
N VAL A 22 -13.51 -16.71 -3.74
CA VAL A 22 -13.23 -16.82 -5.17
C VAL A 22 -14.25 -16.01 -5.98
N LYS A 23 -15.53 -16.01 -5.59
CA LYS A 23 -16.56 -15.16 -6.21
C LYS A 23 -16.26 -13.68 -6.03
N LYS A 24 -15.87 -13.24 -4.82
CA LYS A 24 -15.42 -11.87 -4.57
C LYS A 24 -14.17 -11.51 -5.36
N SER A 25 -13.19 -12.41 -5.45
CA SER A 25 -11.99 -12.19 -6.28
C SER A 25 -12.30 -12.15 -7.78
N LYS A 26 -13.32 -12.91 -8.24
CA LYS A 26 -13.81 -12.83 -9.62
C LYS A 26 -14.66 -11.59 -9.88
N ALA A 27 -15.37 -11.09 -8.86
CA ALA A 27 -16.10 -9.81 -8.94
C ALA A 27 -15.18 -8.60 -8.95
N LEU A 28 -13.93 -8.73 -8.46
CA LEU A 28 -12.88 -7.76 -8.70
C LEU A 28 -12.41 -7.93 -10.14
N ASN A 29 -13.05 -7.27 -11.07
CA ASN A 29 -12.58 -7.10 -12.44
C ASN A 29 -11.35 -6.16 -12.41
N ALA A 30 -10.24 -6.66 -11.88
CA ALA A 30 -8.98 -5.95 -11.91
C ALA A 30 -8.58 -5.81 -13.39
N ASP A 31 -8.75 -4.62 -13.91
CA ASP A 31 -8.27 -4.22 -15.23
C ASP A 31 -7.06 -3.30 -15.04
N PRO A 32 -5.84 -3.84 -15.15
CA PRO A 32 -4.63 -3.02 -15.02
C PRO A 32 -4.61 -1.85 -16.01
N SER A 33 -5.30 -1.97 -17.15
CA SER A 33 -5.34 -0.89 -18.16
C SER A 33 -5.97 0.39 -17.60
N ARG A 34 -6.95 0.28 -16.72
CA ARG A 34 -7.57 1.41 -16.05
C ARG A 34 -6.62 2.08 -15.05
N LEU A 35 -5.75 1.30 -14.41
CA LEU A 35 -4.78 1.81 -13.46
C LEU A 35 -3.67 2.60 -14.17
N TYR A 36 -3.04 2.03 -15.22
CA TYR A 36 -1.94 2.74 -15.86
C TYR A 36 -2.37 3.85 -16.84
N ARG A 37 -3.67 3.95 -17.18
CA ARG A 37 -4.23 5.07 -17.94
C ARG A 37 -4.78 6.19 -17.07
N GLU A 38 -4.90 5.98 -15.77
CA GLU A 38 -5.36 7.01 -14.83
C GLU A 38 -4.40 8.21 -14.88
N GLU A 39 -4.94 9.41 -15.10
CA GLU A 39 -4.13 10.62 -15.13
C GLU A 39 -3.73 11.03 -13.71
N ILE A 40 -2.43 11.18 -13.47
CA ILE A 40 -1.88 11.61 -12.19
C ILE A 40 -1.39 13.04 -12.33
N THR A 41 -2.09 13.95 -11.68
CA THR A 41 -1.80 15.39 -11.61
C THR A 41 -1.31 15.78 -10.21
N SER A 42 -0.77 16.99 -10.07
CA SER A 42 -0.32 17.49 -8.75
C SER A 42 -1.47 17.61 -7.74
N ASP A 43 -2.67 17.85 -8.18
CA ASP A 43 -3.89 18.00 -7.37
C ASP A 43 -4.66 16.68 -7.17
N TYR A 44 -4.09 15.54 -7.58
CA TYR A 44 -4.73 14.23 -7.56
C TYR A 44 -5.39 13.87 -6.22
N ILE A 45 -4.86 14.36 -5.10
CA ILE A 45 -5.44 14.20 -3.77
C ILE A 45 -6.34 15.39 -3.39
N ALA A 46 -5.97 16.62 -3.76
CA ALA A 46 -6.73 17.81 -3.37
C ALA A 46 -8.17 17.79 -3.89
N VAL A 47 -8.38 17.34 -5.13
CA VAL A 47 -9.70 17.24 -5.78
C VAL A 47 -10.67 16.28 -5.08
N VAL A 48 -10.19 15.35 -4.25
CA VAL A 48 -11.07 14.47 -3.44
C VAL A 48 -11.82 15.29 -2.42
N ARG A 49 -11.10 16.21 -1.77
CA ARG A 49 -11.66 17.03 -0.70
C ARG A 49 -12.49 18.20 -1.23
N GLU A 50 -12.01 18.84 -2.27
CA GLU A 50 -12.65 20.01 -2.88
C GLU A 50 -12.51 19.99 -4.40
N PRO A 51 -13.46 19.36 -5.11
CA PRO A 51 -13.36 19.19 -6.57
C PRO A 51 -13.28 20.48 -7.38
N ARG A 52 -13.81 21.59 -6.83
CA ARG A 52 -13.88 22.90 -7.51
C ARG A 52 -12.92 23.93 -6.92
N TYR A 53 -11.92 23.51 -6.17
CA TYR A 53 -10.97 24.42 -5.52
C TYR A 53 -10.32 25.42 -6.49
N ALA A 54 -10.10 25.00 -7.74
CA ALA A 54 -9.48 25.82 -8.77
C ALA A 54 -10.36 26.98 -9.28
N GLU A 55 -11.68 26.92 -9.02
CA GLU A 55 -12.64 27.96 -9.38
C GLU A 55 -12.67 29.09 -8.33
N SER A 56 -12.12 28.87 -7.13
CA SER A 56 -12.11 29.87 -6.06
C SER A 56 -11.23 31.06 -6.42
N PRO A 57 -11.73 32.31 -6.28
CA PRO A 57 -10.93 33.51 -6.50
C PRO A 57 -9.68 33.56 -5.62
N GLU A 58 -9.77 33.09 -4.37
CA GLU A 58 -8.65 33.05 -3.43
C GLU A 58 -7.55 32.09 -3.88
N TYR A 59 -7.91 30.99 -4.54
CA TYR A 59 -6.94 30.07 -5.12
C TYR A 59 -6.33 30.62 -6.41
N GLN A 60 -7.10 31.33 -7.23
CA GLN A 60 -6.60 31.90 -8.48
C GLN A 60 -5.63 33.04 -8.24
N ASN A 61 -5.78 33.78 -7.15
CA ASN A 61 -4.89 34.84 -6.76
C ASN A 61 -3.58 34.25 -6.16
N SER A 62 -2.43 34.62 -6.74
CA SER A 62 -1.10 34.14 -6.31
C SER A 62 -0.79 34.41 -4.83
N ASP A 63 -1.25 35.56 -4.32
CA ASP A 63 -0.91 36.04 -2.97
C ASP A 63 -1.70 35.31 -1.88
N THR A 64 -2.93 34.89 -2.18
CA THR A 64 -3.82 34.18 -1.24
C THR A 64 -3.80 32.68 -1.41
N ARG A 65 -3.32 32.16 -2.54
CA ARG A 65 -3.31 30.73 -2.88
C ARG A 65 -2.74 29.84 -1.79
N ALA A 66 -1.56 30.21 -1.26
CA ALA A 66 -0.89 29.40 -0.26
C ALA A 66 -1.70 29.32 1.05
N GLN A 67 -2.32 30.42 1.45
CA GLN A 67 -3.18 30.46 2.63
C GLN A 67 -4.45 29.65 2.39
N TYR A 68 -5.09 29.80 1.23
CA TYR A 68 -6.26 29.03 0.83
C TYR A 68 -6.02 27.51 0.92
N LEU A 69 -4.92 27.01 0.33
CA LEU A 69 -4.55 25.60 0.41
C LEU A 69 -4.41 25.11 1.86
N LYS A 70 -3.85 25.96 2.72
CA LYS A 70 -3.67 25.64 4.14
C LYS A 70 -4.99 25.60 4.88
N ASP A 71 -5.86 26.60 4.71
CA ASP A 71 -7.14 26.74 5.40
C ASP A 71 -8.11 25.62 5.02
N HIS A 72 -8.12 25.24 3.76
CA HIS A 72 -8.92 24.12 3.23
C HIS A 72 -8.23 22.76 3.42
N SER A 73 -7.02 22.72 4.00
CA SER A 73 -6.22 21.51 4.18
C SER A 73 -5.99 20.74 2.88
N LEU A 74 -5.92 21.42 1.76
CA LEU A 74 -5.65 20.82 0.46
C LEU A 74 -4.18 20.43 0.34
N ARG A 75 -3.91 19.21 -0.13
CA ARG A 75 -2.56 18.70 -0.29
C ARG A 75 -2.27 18.40 -1.75
N MET A 76 -1.30 19.12 -2.27
CA MET A 76 -0.79 18.91 -3.63
C MET A 76 0.37 17.91 -3.60
N LEU A 77 0.39 17.01 -4.57
CA LEU A 77 1.54 16.13 -4.81
C LEU A 77 2.70 16.96 -5.37
N ARG A 78 3.87 16.72 -4.84
CA ARG A 78 5.11 17.25 -5.41
C ARG A 78 5.49 16.47 -6.67
N GLN A 79 6.28 17.06 -7.54
CA GLN A 79 6.64 16.44 -8.83
C GLN A 79 7.25 15.04 -8.67
N TYR A 80 8.11 14.82 -7.68
CA TYR A 80 8.69 13.50 -7.45
C TYR A 80 7.67 12.45 -7.00
N GLN A 81 6.59 12.86 -6.30
CA GLN A 81 5.48 11.96 -5.92
C GLN A 81 4.65 11.61 -7.15
N VAL A 82 4.35 12.58 -8.00
CA VAL A 82 3.70 12.32 -9.30
C VAL A 82 4.54 11.36 -10.13
N ASN A 83 5.85 11.59 -10.21
CA ASN A 83 6.75 10.70 -10.95
C ASN A 83 6.77 9.28 -10.37
N ALA A 84 6.80 9.14 -9.04
CA ALA A 84 6.76 7.83 -8.38
C ALA A 84 5.48 7.05 -8.72
N LEU A 85 4.31 7.73 -8.75
CA LEU A 85 3.05 7.08 -9.16
C LEU A 85 3.09 6.67 -10.64
N LYS A 86 3.62 7.52 -11.52
CA LYS A 86 3.75 7.20 -12.95
C LYS A 86 4.69 6.01 -13.17
N THR A 87 5.81 5.95 -12.46
CA THR A 87 6.72 4.80 -12.48
C THR A 87 6.02 3.52 -11.99
N LEU A 88 5.18 3.62 -10.95
CA LEU A 88 4.36 2.50 -10.50
C LEU A 88 3.37 2.06 -11.58
N GLN A 89 2.73 2.99 -12.27
CA GLN A 89 1.82 2.68 -13.39
C GLN A 89 2.53 1.92 -14.51
N GLU A 90 3.74 2.36 -14.91
CA GLU A 90 4.56 1.63 -15.91
C GLU A 90 4.93 0.24 -15.40
N SER A 91 5.34 0.13 -14.14
CA SER A 91 5.69 -1.15 -13.54
C SER A 91 4.50 -2.12 -13.50
N VAL A 92 3.28 -1.63 -13.25
CA VAL A 92 2.05 -2.45 -13.34
C VAL A 92 1.77 -2.87 -14.77
N LYS A 93 2.00 -1.99 -15.74
CA LYS A 93 1.87 -2.31 -17.18
C LYS A 93 2.81 -3.44 -17.60
N ASP A 94 4.01 -3.49 -17.01
CA ASP A 94 4.99 -4.55 -17.23
C ASP A 94 4.65 -5.86 -16.47
N GLY A 95 3.53 -5.88 -15.74
CA GLY A 95 3.04 -7.06 -15.01
C GLY A 95 3.56 -7.20 -13.59
N ASN A 96 4.33 -6.23 -13.07
CA ASN A 96 4.83 -6.29 -11.71
C ASN A 96 3.70 -6.06 -10.70
N GLN A 97 3.82 -6.74 -9.55
CA GLN A 97 2.86 -6.67 -8.45
C GLN A 97 3.51 -6.24 -7.13
N ARG A 98 4.82 -5.98 -7.14
CA ARG A 98 5.59 -5.59 -5.95
C ARG A 98 6.37 -4.33 -6.25
N PHE A 99 6.27 -3.37 -5.36
CA PHE A 99 6.85 -2.05 -5.52
C PHE A 99 7.55 -1.62 -4.23
N LEU A 100 8.62 -0.86 -4.38
CA LEU A 100 9.34 -0.24 -3.27
C LEU A 100 9.54 1.25 -3.58
N PHE A 101 9.08 2.10 -2.69
CA PHE A 101 9.36 3.52 -2.74
C PHE A 101 10.38 3.90 -1.67
N GLU A 102 11.54 4.32 -2.11
CA GLU A 102 12.54 4.92 -1.26
C GLU A 102 12.26 6.42 -1.11
N MET A 103 11.88 6.82 0.09
CA MET A 103 11.47 8.17 0.39
C MET A 103 11.99 8.59 1.78
N ALA A 104 12.77 9.66 1.85
CA ALA A 104 13.29 10.17 3.11
C ALA A 104 12.16 10.54 4.10
N THR A 105 12.48 10.58 5.38
CA THR A 105 11.53 11.03 6.42
C THR A 105 11.10 12.47 6.14
N GLY A 106 9.84 12.79 6.33
CA GLY A 106 9.29 14.13 6.09
C GLY A 106 9.01 14.48 4.62
N THR A 107 9.29 13.60 3.67
CA THR A 107 8.99 13.83 2.23
C THR A 107 7.55 13.53 1.84
N GLY A 108 6.69 13.18 2.79
CA GLY A 108 5.27 12.94 2.52
C GLY A 108 4.94 11.51 2.09
N LYS A 109 5.62 10.50 2.66
CA LYS A 109 5.32 9.07 2.45
C LYS A 109 3.83 8.76 2.56
N THR A 110 3.17 9.27 3.61
CA THR A 110 1.73 9.02 3.85
C THR A 110 0.84 9.65 2.76
N LEU A 111 1.20 10.82 2.24
CA LEU A 111 0.47 11.45 1.13
C LEU A 111 0.64 10.65 -0.16
N THR A 112 1.86 10.17 -0.42
CA THR A 112 2.14 9.30 -1.57
C THR A 112 1.39 7.97 -1.45
N ALA A 113 1.36 7.38 -0.24
CA ALA A 113 0.56 6.18 0.04
C ALA A 113 -0.93 6.42 -0.23
N ALA A 114 -1.49 7.55 0.21
CA ALA A 114 -2.88 7.92 -0.06
C ALA A 114 -3.15 8.02 -1.57
N ALA A 115 -2.23 8.58 -2.33
CA ALA A 115 -2.37 8.68 -3.78
C ALA A 115 -2.32 7.29 -4.46
N VAL A 116 -1.46 6.38 -4.00
CA VAL A 116 -1.44 4.99 -4.48
C VAL A 116 -2.74 4.27 -4.10
N ILE A 117 -3.21 4.42 -2.87
CA ILE A 117 -4.48 3.84 -2.41
C ILE A 117 -5.62 4.29 -3.32
N ARG A 118 -5.73 5.61 -3.54
CA ARG A 118 -6.75 6.17 -4.43
C ARG A 118 -6.66 5.61 -5.83
N LEU A 119 -5.46 5.53 -6.40
CA LEU A 119 -5.21 5.00 -7.73
C LEU A 119 -5.73 3.56 -7.87
N PHE A 120 -5.42 2.70 -6.92
CA PHE A 120 -5.84 1.30 -6.95
C PHE A 120 -7.34 1.11 -6.72
N LEU A 121 -7.92 1.82 -5.76
CA LEU A 121 -9.35 1.75 -5.47
C LEU A 121 -10.18 2.35 -6.62
N ARG A 122 -9.82 3.55 -7.11
CA ARG A 122 -10.54 4.23 -8.18
C ARG A 122 -10.49 3.47 -9.51
N SER A 123 -9.36 2.90 -9.84
CA SER A 123 -9.21 2.08 -11.05
C SER A 123 -9.90 0.71 -10.95
N GLY A 124 -10.39 0.32 -9.76
CA GLY A 124 -10.97 -0.99 -9.49
C GLY A 124 -9.95 -2.12 -9.45
N ASN A 125 -8.65 -1.80 -9.32
CA ASN A 125 -7.59 -2.81 -9.18
C ASN A 125 -7.35 -3.23 -7.72
N ALA A 126 -7.94 -2.53 -6.78
CA ALA A 126 -8.14 -2.99 -5.41
C ALA A 126 -9.58 -2.73 -4.98
N ASN A 127 -10.12 -3.60 -4.14
CA ASN A 127 -11.40 -3.43 -3.46
C ASN A 127 -11.21 -3.11 -1.97
N ARG A 128 -10.03 -3.44 -1.43
CA ARG A 128 -9.70 -3.22 -0.03
C ARG A 128 -8.21 -3.16 0.17
N VAL A 129 -7.78 -2.27 1.05
CA VAL A 129 -6.36 -1.98 1.30
C VAL A 129 -6.01 -2.27 2.75
N LEU A 130 -4.87 -2.92 2.97
CA LEU A 130 -4.24 -3.06 4.28
C LEU A 130 -3.02 -2.14 4.35
N PHE A 131 -3.04 -1.20 5.28
CA PHE A 131 -1.91 -0.32 5.56
C PHE A 131 -1.24 -0.72 6.87
N LEU A 132 -0.01 -1.17 6.79
CA LEU A 132 0.77 -1.68 7.92
C LEU A 132 1.73 -0.61 8.41
N VAL A 133 1.65 -0.29 9.69
CA VAL A 133 2.57 0.62 10.38
C VAL A 133 3.47 -0.15 11.35
N ASP A 134 4.62 0.44 11.71
CA ASP A 134 5.59 -0.17 12.61
C ASP A 134 5.16 -0.11 14.08
N ARG A 135 4.41 0.95 14.48
CA ARG A 135 4.04 1.20 15.89
C ARG A 135 2.58 1.61 16.05
N ILE A 136 1.99 1.24 17.18
CA ILE A 136 0.59 1.51 17.52
C ILE A 136 0.26 3.01 17.49
N GLU A 137 1.19 3.85 17.92
CA GLU A 137 0.99 5.30 17.92
C GLU A 137 0.79 5.88 16.52
N LEU A 138 1.36 5.21 15.50
CA LEU A 138 1.23 5.61 14.10
C LEU A 138 -0.13 5.23 13.48
N GLU A 139 -0.88 4.28 14.06
CA GLU A 139 -2.19 3.88 13.55
C GLU A 139 -3.18 5.05 13.51
N ASN A 140 -3.27 5.81 14.63
CA ASN A 140 -4.16 6.96 14.71
C ASN A 140 -3.74 8.08 13.75
N GLN A 141 -2.44 8.32 13.60
CA GLN A 141 -1.91 9.31 12.67
C GLN A 141 -2.20 8.92 11.22
N ALA A 142 -1.97 7.66 10.86
CA ALA A 142 -2.26 7.16 9.52
C ALA A 142 -3.76 7.25 9.21
N LYS A 143 -4.63 6.79 10.12
CA LYS A 143 -6.09 6.91 9.97
C LYS A 143 -6.51 8.37 9.77
N LYS A 144 -6.05 9.29 10.64
CA LYS A 144 -6.37 10.72 10.52
C LYS A 144 -5.96 11.28 9.16
N ASN A 145 -4.77 10.92 8.70
CA ASN A 145 -4.27 11.38 7.40
C ASN A 145 -5.10 10.83 6.24
N PHE A 146 -5.43 9.53 6.22
CA PHE A 146 -6.24 8.94 5.15
C PHE A 146 -7.67 9.49 5.14
N VAL A 147 -8.28 9.69 6.31
CA VAL A 147 -9.57 10.38 6.41
C VAL A 147 -9.48 11.79 5.82
N ASN A 148 -8.42 12.54 6.12
CA ASN A 148 -8.25 13.89 5.59
C ASN A 148 -8.01 13.92 4.07
N TYR A 149 -7.34 12.89 3.52
CA TYR A 149 -6.95 12.87 2.11
C TYR A 149 -7.97 12.18 1.20
N LEU A 150 -8.74 11.22 1.72
CA LEU A 150 -9.51 10.30 0.89
C LEU A 150 -11.02 10.30 1.18
N LYS A 151 -11.51 10.96 2.25
CA LYS A 151 -12.95 11.22 2.39
C LYS A 151 -13.39 12.34 1.44
N PRO A 152 -14.63 12.26 0.90
CA PRO A 152 -15.68 11.29 1.22
C PRO A 152 -15.60 9.96 0.47
N ASP A 153 -14.67 9.79 -0.45
CA ASP A 153 -14.66 8.66 -1.40
C ASP A 153 -14.41 7.31 -0.72
N TYR A 154 -13.56 7.27 0.35
CA TYR A 154 -13.14 6.01 0.99
C TYR A 154 -13.11 6.10 2.50
N ASP A 155 -13.59 5.03 3.15
CA ASP A 155 -13.58 4.90 4.59
C ASP A 155 -12.32 4.22 5.12
N THR A 156 -11.80 4.76 6.25
CA THR A 156 -10.60 4.25 6.91
C THR A 156 -10.89 3.86 8.35
N ALA A 157 -10.54 2.64 8.75
CA ALA A 157 -10.63 2.17 10.13
C ALA A 157 -9.32 1.55 10.60
N ILE A 158 -9.09 1.61 11.93
CA ILE A 158 -8.01 0.85 12.58
C ILE A 158 -8.56 -0.53 12.91
N PHE A 159 -7.77 -1.56 12.63
CA PHE A 159 -8.09 -2.92 13.04
C PHE A 159 -8.08 -3.03 14.57
N LYS A 160 -9.23 -3.33 15.13
CA LYS A 160 -9.40 -3.68 16.55
C LYS A 160 -10.32 -4.88 16.63
N GLU A 161 -9.89 -5.92 17.33
CA GLU A 161 -10.56 -7.22 17.38
C GLU A 161 -12.02 -7.13 17.84
N HIS A 162 -12.33 -6.17 18.71
CA HIS A 162 -13.65 -6.02 19.32
C HIS A 162 -14.55 -4.99 18.64
N THR A 163 -14.19 -4.47 17.48
CA THR A 163 -15.00 -3.52 16.71
C THR A 163 -15.31 -4.07 15.34
N GLU A 164 -16.47 -3.69 14.79
CA GLU A 164 -16.90 -4.13 13.45
C GLU A 164 -16.54 -3.13 12.34
N ASP A 165 -16.12 -1.92 12.70
CA ASP A 165 -15.90 -0.81 11.74
C ASP A 165 -14.89 -1.17 10.65
N TRP A 166 -13.81 -1.87 11.02
CA TRP A 166 -12.77 -2.29 10.08
C TRP A 166 -13.27 -3.31 9.05
N ARG A 167 -14.36 -4.04 9.33
CA ARG A 167 -14.89 -5.06 8.40
C ARG A 167 -15.49 -4.44 7.15
N ARG A 168 -16.01 -3.21 7.27
CA ARG A 168 -16.66 -2.47 6.18
C ARG A 168 -15.74 -1.46 5.52
N ALA A 169 -14.65 -1.05 6.20
CA ALA A 169 -13.74 -0.03 5.73
C ALA A 169 -12.99 -0.48 4.46
N ASP A 170 -12.83 0.45 3.54
CA ASP A 170 -12.02 0.28 2.33
C ASP A 170 -10.53 0.20 2.66
N ILE A 171 -10.11 0.94 3.70
CA ILE A 171 -8.72 1.03 4.14
C ILE A 171 -8.66 0.59 5.61
N VAL A 172 -7.91 -0.47 5.87
CA VAL A 172 -7.67 -0.97 7.23
C VAL A 172 -6.24 -0.65 7.62
N VAL A 173 -6.07 0.05 8.72
CA VAL A 173 -4.77 0.36 9.32
C VAL A 173 -4.51 -0.60 10.49
N SER A 174 -3.32 -1.18 10.55
CA SER A 174 -2.88 -2.02 11.67
C SER A 174 -1.38 -2.02 11.82
N THR A 175 -0.89 -2.39 13.00
CA THR A 175 0.52 -2.75 13.12
C THR A 175 0.75 -4.18 12.67
N VAL A 176 1.97 -4.43 12.18
CA VAL A 176 2.39 -5.80 11.84
C VAL A 176 2.35 -6.69 13.09
N GLN A 177 2.77 -6.16 14.24
CA GLN A 177 2.81 -6.90 15.51
C GLN A 177 1.42 -7.33 15.96
N THR A 178 0.41 -6.45 15.84
CA THR A 178 -0.98 -6.78 16.18
C THR A 178 -1.48 -7.97 15.36
N LEU A 179 -1.20 -7.98 14.07
CA LEU A 179 -1.63 -9.06 13.17
C LEU A 179 -0.82 -10.34 13.35
N ALA A 180 0.50 -10.23 13.58
CA ALA A 180 1.37 -11.39 13.78
C ALA A 180 1.13 -12.09 15.12
N TYR A 181 0.67 -11.36 16.15
CA TYR A 181 0.42 -11.92 17.48
C TYR A 181 -0.58 -13.07 17.40
N ASN A 182 -0.20 -14.25 17.89
CA ASN A 182 -0.98 -15.48 17.83
C ASN A 182 -1.52 -15.81 16.41
N ASN A 183 -0.81 -15.40 15.36
CA ASN A 183 -1.24 -15.58 13.97
C ASN A 183 -2.64 -15.02 13.66
N LYS A 184 -3.05 -13.93 14.30
CA LYS A 184 -4.38 -13.31 14.12
C LYS A 184 -4.72 -13.07 12.64
N TYR A 185 -3.72 -12.68 11.83
CA TYR A 185 -3.93 -12.48 10.40
C TYR A 185 -4.48 -13.70 9.67
N LYS A 186 -4.12 -14.93 10.10
CA LYS A 186 -4.65 -16.18 9.54
C LYS A 186 -6.01 -16.56 10.11
N ALA A 187 -6.25 -16.21 11.38
CA ALA A 187 -7.50 -16.56 12.06
C ALA A 187 -8.65 -15.65 11.63
N ILE A 188 -8.37 -14.37 11.36
CA ILE A 188 -9.38 -13.35 11.13
C ILE A 188 -9.57 -13.06 9.64
N PHE A 189 -8.48 -13.08 8.85
CA PHE A 189 -8.51 -12.70 7.44
C PHE A 189 -8.23 -13.88 6.52
N LYS A 190 -8.83 -13.81 5.35
CA LYS A 190 -8.50 -14.68 4.21
C LYS A 190 -7.38 -14.05 3.38
N PRO A 191 -6.57 -14.84 2.68
CA PRO A 191 -5.52 -14.31 1.79
C PRO A 191 -6.03 -13.30 0.75
N THR A 192 -7.32 -13.37 0.40
CA THR A 192 -7.96 -12.55 -0.62
C THR A 192 -8.68 -11.32 -0.06
N ASP A 193 -8.66 -11.08 1.26
CA ASP A 193 -9.42 -9.98 1.87
C ASP A 193 -8.86 -8.60 1.54
N PHE A 194 -7.58 -8.51 1.17
CA PHE A 194 -6.95 -7.27 0.74
C PHE A 194 -6.32 -7.45 -0.63
N SER A 195 -6.58 -6.51 -1.52
CA SER A 195 -6.04 -6.51 -2.89
C SER A 195 -4.80 -5.63 -3.05
N LEU A 196 -4.55 -4.75 -2.09
CA LEU A 196 -3.35 -3.93 -1.97
C LEU A 196 -2.87 -3.94 -0.52
N ILE A 197 -1.60 -4.24 -0.32
CA ILE A 197 -0.93 -4.21 0.98
C ILE A 197 0.19 -3.18 0.92
N ILE A 198 0.16 -2.22 1.82
CA ILE A 198 1.20 -1.19 1.93
C ILE A 198 1.87 -1.34 3.30
N ALA A 199 3.19 -1.43 3.33
CA ALA A 199 3.96 -1.45 4.56
C ALA A 199 4.79 -0.16 4.67
N ASP A 200 4.49 0.65 5.69
CA ASP A 200 5.34 1.78 6.07
C ASP A 200 6.55 1.27 6.86
N GLU A 201 7.70 1.90 6.65
CA GLU A 201 9.00 1.45 7.17
C GLU A 201 9.28 -0.03 6.84
N SER A 202 9.11 -0.38 5.57
CA SER A 202 9.15 -1.77 5.07
C SER A 202 10.45 -2.50 5.42
N HIS A 203 11.57 -1.79 5.61
CA HIS A 203 12.83 -2.37 6.06
C HIS A 203 12.73 -3.08 7.42
N ARG A 204 11.75 -2.71 8.27
CA ARG A 204 11.45 -3.37 9.55
C ARG A 204 10.38 -4.44 9.40
N SER A 205 9.43 -4.21 8.49
CA SER A 205 8.25 -5.07 8.27
C SER A 205 8.55 -6.30 7.43
N ILE A 206 9.68 -6.33 6.70
CA ILE A 206 10.04 -7.43 5.78
C ILE A 206 10.96 -8.47 6.44
N SER A 207 11.32 -8.30 7.72
CA SER A 207 12.18 -9.25 8.44
C SER A 207 11.39 -10.15 9.40
N GLY A 208 11.73 -11.44 9.46
CA GLY A 208 11.17 -12.40 10.42
C GLY A 208 9.65 -12.59 10.30
N ASN A 209 8.95 -12.63 11.42
CA ASN A 209 7.50 -12.86 11.50
C ASN A 209 6.67 -11.78 10.78
N SER A 210 7.22 -10.59 10.63
CA SER A 210 6.56 -9.48 9.93
C SER A 210 6.38 -9.75 8.45
N ARG A 211 7.36 -10.42 7.83
CA ARG A 211 7.28 -10.86 6.43
C ARG A 211 6.11 -11.81 6.21
N ALA A 212 5.85 -12.71 7.17
CA ALA A 212 4.76 -13.67 7.06
C ALA A 212 3.39 -13.00 6.93
N VAL A 213 3.14 -11.89 7.63
CA VAL A 213 1.90 -11.10 7.51
C VAL A 213 1.81 -10.45 6.13
N PHE A 214 2.91 -9.83 5.67
CA PHE A 214 2.95 -9.15 4.38
C PHE A 214 2.76 -10.11 3.21
N GLU A 215 3.35 -11.32 3.29
CA GLU A 215 3.27 -12.34 2.24
C GLU A 215 1.97 -13.14 2.25
N TYR A 216 1.25 -13.18 3.36
CA TYR A 216 0.02 -13.94 3.48
C TYR A 216 -1.06 -13.52 2.49
N PHE A 217 -1.19 -12.23 2.25
CA PHE A 217 -2.25 -11.71 1.40
C PHE A 217 -1.89 -11.78 -0.09
N ILE A 218 -2.87 -12.15 -0.90
CA ILE A 218 -2.73 -12.26 -2.35
C ILE A 218 -3.19 -10.94 -2.99
N GLY A 219 -2.25 -10.02 -3.23
CA GLY A 219 -2.54 -8.70 -3.80
C GLY A 219 -1.28 -7.97 -4.20
N TYR A 220 -1.46 -6.77 -4.69
CA TYR A 220 -0.36 -5.85 -4.93
C TYR A 220 0.32 -5.47 -3.62
N LYS A 221 1.63 -5.28 -3.65
CA LYS A 221 2.43 -4.99 -2.47
C LYS A 221 3.30 -3.77 -2.69
N LEU A 222 3.22 -2.82 -1.77
CA LEU A 222 4.05 -1.63 -1.78
C LEU A 222 4.79 -1.51 -0.44
N GLY A 223 6.11 -1.44 -0.49
CA GLY A 223 6.96 -1.03 0.62
C GLY A 223 7.25 0.46 0.54
N LEU A 224 7.18 1.15 1.67
CA LEU A 224 7.68 2.52 1.83
C LEU A 224 8.84 2.49 2.82
N THR A 225 9.96 3.10 2.49
CA THR A 225 11.12 3.13 3.40
C THR A 225 11.95 4.40 3.21
N ALA A 226 12.53 4.87 4.32
CA ALA A 226 13.54 5.93 4.26
C ALA A 226 14.97 5.35 4.09
N THR A 227 15.16 4.11 4.48
CA THR A 227 16.46 3.43 4.47
C THR A 227 16.27 2.02 3.92
N PRO A 228 16.38 1.83 2.60
CA PRO A 228 16.45 0.48 2.07
C PRO A 228 17.64 -0.22 2.71
N LYS A 229 17.41 -1.37 3.32
CA LYS A 229 18.53 -2.18 3.79
C LYS A 229 19.25 -2.70 2.56
N ASP A 230 20.45 -2.24 2.38
CA ASP A 230 21.39 -2.73 1.37
C ASP A 230 21.86 -4.14 1.75
N TYR A 231 20.97 -5.12 1.62
CA TYR A 231 21.34 -6.52 1.86
C TYR A 231 22.37 -7.03 0.83
N LEU A 232 22.60 -6.28 -0.24
CA LEU A 232 23.46 -6.68 -1.35
C LEU A 232 24.89 -6.16 -1.24
N LYS A 233 25.14 -5.09 -0.45
CA LYS A 233 26.48 -4.48 -0.40
C LYS A 233 27.49 -5.16 0.51
N ASN A 234 27.08 -6.07 1.40
CA ASN A 234 27.96 -6.70 2.37
C ASN A 234 28.00 -8.24 2.28
N VAL A 235 27.68 -8.82 1.14
CA VAL A 235 27.89 -10.25 0.92
C VAL A 235 29.14 -10.40 0.06
N ASP A 236 30.31 -10.40 0.69
CA ASP A 236 31.49 -11.01 0.09
C ASP A 236 31.15 -12.47 -0.23
N GLY A 237 31.33 -12.85 -1.50
CA GLY A 237 30.88 -14.14 -2.03
C GLY A 237 31.49 -15.39 -1.37
N ASP A 238 32.44 -15.20 -0.45
CA ASP A 238 33.17 -16.29 0.24
C ASP A 238 32.57 -16.70 1.60
N GLU A 239 31.60 -15.96 2.18
CA GLU A 239 31.03 -16.29 3.50
C GLU A 239 29.70 -17.03 3.48
N LEU A 240 29.22 -17.49 2.35
CA LEU A 240 28.04 -18.32 2.28
C LEU A 240 28.35 -19.76 2.70
N ALA A 241 28.37 -20.01 4.01
CA ALA A 241 28.47 -21.37 4.54
C ALA A 241 27.39 -22.26 3.90
N VAL A 242 27.80 -23.38 3.33
CA VAL A 242 27.00 -24.33 2.56
C VAL A 242 25.75 -24.85 3.32
N ASN A 243 25.72 -24.69 4.65
CA ASN A 243 24.70 -25.22 5.55
C ASN A 243 23.80 -24.15 6.22
N ASP A 244 23.83 -22.88 5.81
CA ASP A 244 22.92 -21.86 6.35
C ASP A 244 21.62 -21.82 5.51
N PRO A 245 20.45 -22.20 6.09
CA PRO A 245 19.16 -22.10 5.39
C PRO A 245 18.85 -20.69 4.84
N ARG A 246 19.45 -19.65 5.44
CA ARG A 246 19.30 -18.25 5.00
C ARG A 246 20.18 -17.92 3.79
N ALA A 247 21.18 -18.73 3.48
CA ALA A 247 22.02 -18.54 2.29
C ALA A 247 21.24 -18.83 1.00
N TRP A 248 20.30 -19.77 1.04
CA TRP A 248 19.42 -20.08 -0.09
C TRP A 248 18.45 -18.93 -0.41
N GLU A 249 17.86 -18.31 0.62
CA GLU A 249 16.98 -17.13 0.44
C GLU A 249 17.73 -15.91 -0.13
N ARG A 250 19.02 -15.76 0.20
CA ARG A 250 19.88 -14.70 -0.33
C ARG A 250 20.23 -14.91 -1.81
N ARG A 251 20.42 -16.14 -2.25
CA ARG A 251 20.66 -16.45 -3.68
C ARG A 251 19.47 -16.13 -4.58
N GLN A 252 18.25 -16.36 -4.10
CA GLN A 252 17.04 -16.01 -4.87
C GLN A 252 16.78 -14.50 -5.00
N LEU A 253 17.50 -13.66 -4.28
CA LEU A 253 17.44 -12.21 -4.38
C LEU A 253 18.49 -11.62 -5.33
N LEU A 254 19.43 -12.47 -5.80
CA LEU A 254 20.52 -12.08 -6.69
C LEU A 254 20.30 -12.52 -8.16
N ASP A 255 19.35 -13.42 -8.42
CA ASP A 255 18.84 -13.84 -9.72
C ASP A 255 17.52 -13.12 -10.04
#